data_2edb419bc3da75749bda17e355e9007b
#
_entry.id   2edb419bc3da75749bda17e355e9007b
#
_cell.length_a   1.000
_cell.length_b   1.000
_cell.length_c   1.000
_cell.angle_alpha   90.00
_cell.angle_beta   90.00
_cell.angle_gamma   90.00
#
_symmetry.space_group_name_H-M   'P 1'
#
loop_
_entity.id
_entity.type
_entity.pdbx_description
1 polymer ?
#
loop_
_entity_poly.entity_id
_entity_poly.type
_entity_poly.pdbx_seq_one_letter_code
_entity_poly.pdbx_strand_id
1 'polypeptide(L)'
;MQTKMKSLALMLTLALGMPAISQAAPLLADQGEPAAKLARVPQANAWLEIDRQAFTDNIRTLQKELDGKSKICAVMKADAYGNSIDLLMPSILETNVECVGITSNAEAAIVRQHGYKGRIARLRAATTNEILDALPLNVEELFGNLEQAKSISAQMKSRNHTLKYHLALNAGGMDRNGLEMVTPKGKQQAVELSKLPNLKMVGIMTHYAVEDEKFVRDHLKIFLEQTDWLIKAAKLKREDLTLHTANSFTTLAVPEARLDMVRPGGVLYGDSIPSYTQYKKTMAFKTQVAVVNSYLKGTTVGYDETYTLKRDSRLANLPFGYSDGYRRVFSNKSYVLINGHKVPVVGRVSMNTTMVDVTDFPDIKAGDEVVLYGKQGNEEVKQADLEEYNGALLADLYTVWGNSNQRKLKQ
;
A
#
# COMPACT_ATOMS: atom_id res chain seq x y z
N MET A 1 0.96 82.44 -15.70
CA MET A 1 1.63 82.49 -14.35
C MET A 1 2.32 81.17 -14.16
N GLN A 2 3.66 81.23 -14.22
CA GLN A 2 4.57 80.07 -14.10
C GLN A 2 4.84 79.84 -12.63
N THR A 3 4.76 78.59 -12.17
CA THR A 3 5.36 78.22 -10.88
C THR A 3 6.27 77.01 -11.13
N LYS A 4 7.58 77.23 -10.90
CA LYS A 4 8.67 76.27 -10.99
C LYS A 4 8.56 75.21 -9.96
N MET A 5 8.61 73.92 -10.34
CA MET A 5 8.93 72.84 -9.43
C MET A 5 10.36 72.40 -9.63
N LYS A 6 11.13 72.41 -8.58
CA LYS A 6 12.51 71.97 -8.48
C LYS A 6 12.62 70.45 -8.46
N SER A 7 13.44 69.90 -9.33
CA SER A 7 13.83 68.48 -9.34
C SER A 7 14.68 68.17 -8.11
N LEU A 8 14.34 67.16 -7.35
CA LEU A 8 15.18 66.53 -6.35
C LEU A 8 15.52 65.14 -6.89
N ALA A 9 16.76 64.93 -7.37
CA ALA A 9 17.27 63.66 -7.76
C ALA A 9 17.59 62.82 -6.53
N LEU A 10 16.88 61.73 -6.32
CA LEU A 10 17.17 60.73 -5.31
C LEU A 10 17.88 59.54 -5.99
N MET A 11 19.21 59.41 -5.75
CA MET A 11 19.94 58.22 -6.15
C MET A 11 19.43 57.01 -5.35
N LEU A 12 18.78 56.06 -6.01
CA LEU A 12 18.43 54.76 -5.44
C LEU A 12 19.53 53.78 -5.83
N THR A 13 20.40 53.42 -4.88
CA THR A 13 21.33 52.31 -5.00
C THR A 13 20.50 50.99 -4.96
N LEU A 14 20.44 50.30 -6.09
CA LEU A 14 19.92 48.94 -6.16
C LEU A 14 20.91 47.98 -5.46
N ALA A 15 20.59 47.58 -4.24
CA ALA A 15 21.15 46.38 -3.65
C ALA A 15 20.39 45.17 -4.20
N LEU A 16 21.04 44.38 -5.05
CA LEU A 16 20.55 43.05 -5.48
C LEU A 16 20.53 42.13 -4.24
N GLY A 17 19.39 42.06 -3.60
CA GLY A 17 19.11 41.06 -2.60
C GLY A 17 18.83 39.72 -3.30
N MET A 18 19.77 38.77 -3.19
CA MET A 18 19.48 37.35 -3.47
C MET A 18 18.35 36.89 -2.54
N PRO A 19 17.37 36.11 -3.03
CA PRO A 19 16.43 35.50 -2.13
C PRO A 19 17.20 34.56 -1.19
N ALA A 20 17.11 34.81 0.10
CA ALA A 20 17.57 33.88 1.12
C ALA A 20 16.78 32.58 0.93
N ILE A 21 17.50 31.51 0.54
CA ILE A 21 17.01 30.15 0.68
C ILE A 21 16.71 29.99 2.17
N SER A 22 15.45 29.91 2.52
CA SER A 22 15.01 29.49 3.83
C SER A 22 15.56 28.07 4.04
N GLN A 23 16.74 27.97 4.63
CA GLN A 23 17.16 26.74 5.28
C GLN A 23 16.14 26.53 6.40
N ALA A 24 15.36 25.44 6.27
CA ALA A 24 14.63 24.92 7.42
C ALA A 24 15.65 24.84 8.55
N ALA A 25 15.42 25.62 9.60
CA ALA A 25 16.26 25.56 10.80
C ALA A 25 16.34 24.09 11.20
N PRO A 26 17.53 23.55 11.47
CA PRO A 26 17.59 22.26 12.11
C PRO A 26 16.78 22.41 13.38
N LEU A 27 15.82 21.50 13.60
CA LEU A 27 15.17 21.34 14.88
C LEU A 27 16.28 21.39 15.91
N LEU A 28 16.30 22.46 16.72
CA LEU A 28 17.27 22.64 17.78
C LEU A 28 17.25 21.34 18.56
N ALA A 29 18.36 20.60 18.49
CA ALA A 29 18.61 19.56 19.46
C ALA A 29 18.58 20.28 20.80
N ASP A 30 17.51 20.12 21.52
CA ASP A 30 17.37 20.57 22.88
C ASP A 30 18.51 19.92 23.68
N GLN A 31 19.51 20.71 24.03
CA GLN A 31 20.61 20.30 24.93
C GLN A 31 20.14 20.42 26.39
N GLY A 32 18.85 20.29 26.61
CA GLY A 32 18.24 20.21 27.92
C GLY A 32 17.89 18.80 28.30
N GLU A 33 18.40 18.33 29.43
CA GLU A 33 18.14 17.12 30.21
C GLU A 33 17.71 15.86 29.43
N PRO A 34 18.26 14.67 29.67
CA PRO A 34 17.79 13.45 29.05
C PRO A 34 16.29 13.36 29.26
N ALA A 35 15.52 13.42 28.18
CA ALA A 35 14.07 13.30 28.19
C ALA A 35 13.71 12.20 29.18
N ALA A 36 12.98 12.53 30.23
CA ALA A 36 12.53 11.58 31.23
C ALA A 36 12.01 10.37 30.46
N LYS A 37 12.63 9.20 30.64
CA LYS A 37 12.19 7.95 30.00
C LYS A 37 10.70 7.86 30.29
N LEU A 38 9.84 8.04 29.28
CA LEU A 38 8.42 7.83 29.44
C LEU A 38 8.26 6.42 30.02
N ALA A 39 7.76 6.33 31.23
CA ALA A 39 7.61 5.07 31.97
C ALA A 39 6.68 4.10 31.22
N ARG A 40 5.92 4.61 30.24
CA ARG A 40 5.06 3.87 29.31
C ARG A 40 5.04 4.56 27.94
N VAL A 41 5.06 3.78 26.87
CA VAL A 41 4.66 4.26 25.56
C VAL A 41 3.18 4.70 25.67
N PRO A 42 2.82 5.94 25.29
CA PRO A 42 1.43 6.38 25.34
C PRO A 42 0.54 5.39 24.58
N GLN A 43 -0.59 5.02 25.16
CA GLN A 43 -1.56 4.18 24.49
C GLN A 43 -2.21 4.98 23.36
N ALA A 44 -2.21 4.41 22.14
CA ALA A 44 -2.92 5.01 21.03
C ALA A 44 -4.43 4.97 21.24
N ASN A 45 -5.14 6.01 20.77
CA ASN A 45 -6.59 6.07 20.77
C ASN A 45 -7.23 4.97 19.89
N ALA A 46 -6.57 4.64 18.77
CA ALA A 46 -6.90 3.53 17.90
C ALA A 46 -5.59 2.88 17.41
N TRP A 47 -5.64 1.59 17.09
CA TRP A 47 -4.45 0.86 16.65
C TRP A 47 -4.81 -0.28 15.70
N LEU A 48 -3.83 -0.67 14.89
CA LEU A 48 -3.89 -1.90 14.12
C LEU A 48 -3.15 -3.01 14.87
N GLU A 49 -3.80 -4.16 15.00
CA GLU A 49 -3.20 -5.39 15.51
C GLU A 49 -2.81 -6.27 14.34
N ILE A 50 -1.51 -6.57 14.21
CA ILE A 50 -0.93 -7.28 13.07
C ILE A 50 -0.57 -8.70 13.47
N ASP A 51 -1.19 -9.68 12.83
CA ASP A 51 -0.93 -11.11 13.03
C ASP A 51 0.17 -11.57 12.05
N ARG A 52 1.42 -11.47 12.51
CA ARG A 52 2.58 -11.90 11.73
C ARG A 52 2.57 -13.41 11.47
N GLN A 53 2.05 -14.21 12.41
CA GLN A 53 1.96 -15.66 12.22
C GLN A 53 1.01 -16.01 11.09
N ALA A 54 -0.13 -15.33 11.00
CA ALA A 54 -1.06 -15.48 9.88
C ALA A 54 -0.39 -15.17 8.53
N PHE A 55 0.42 -14.12 8.46
CA PHE A 55 1.19 -13.79 7.26
C PHE A 55 2.21 -14.88 6.90
N THR A 56 2.95 -15.40 7.88
CA THR A 56 3.87 -16.53 7.69
C THR A 56 3.13 -17.77 7.16
N ASP A 57 2.00 -18.11 7.77
CA ASP A 57 1.19 -19.27 7.40
C ASP A 57 0.64 -19.12 5.96
N ASN A 58 0.22 -17.91 5.57
CA ASN A 58 -0.23 -17.61 4.22
C ASN A 58 0.87 -17.83 3.18
N ILE A 59 2.10 -17.38 3.46
CA ILE A 59 3.25 -17.63 2.59
C ILE A 59 3.49 -19.13 2.45
N ARG A 60 3.54 -19.87 3.56
CA ARG A 60 3.77 -21.33 3.56
C ARG A 60 2.67 -22.09 2.83
N THR A 61 1.41 -21.67 3.00
CA THR A 61 0.27 -22.23 2.27
C THR A 61 0.47 -22.06 0.77
N LEU A 62 0.83 -20.84 0.34
CA LEU A 62 1.07 -20.55 -1.07
C LEU A 62 2.30 -21.31 -1.61
N GLN A 63 3.40 -21.39 -0.85
CA GLN A 63 4.58 -22.18 -1.24
C GLN A 63 4.20 -23.65 -1.49
N LYS A 64 3.37 -24.24 -0.65
CA LYS A 64 2.87 -25.60 -0.83
C LYS A 64 2.01 -25.74 -2.09
N GLU A 65 1.14 -24.77 -2.38
CA GLU A 65 0.30 -24.78 -3.58
C GLU A 65 1.11 -24.60 -4.88
N LEU A 66 2.21 -23.86 -4.83
CA LEU A 66 3.11 -23.67 -5.98
C LEU A 66 4.02 -24.88 -6.22
N ASP A 67 4.22 -25.73 -5.24
CA ASP A 67 5.00 -26.98 -5.35
C ASP A 67 6.40 -26.78 -5.97
N GLY A 68 7.04 -25.66 -5.66
CA GLY A 68 8.36 -25.29 -6.19
C GLY A 68 8.40 -24.94 -7.68
N LYS A 69 7.25 -24.96 -8.39
CA LYS A 69 7.18 -24.71 -9.84
C LYS A 69 7.29 -23.24 -10.21
N SER A 70 6.99 -22.34 -9.29
CA SER A 70 7.08 -20.90 -9.48
C SER A 70 7.64 -20.25 -8.23
N LYS A 71 8.47 -19.23 -8.39
CA LYS A 71 9.00 -18.41 -7.28
C LYS A 71 7.94 -17.44 -6.77
N ILE A 72 8.12 -16.95 -5.55
CA ILE A 72 7.26 -15.93 -4.96
C ILE A 72 7.99 -14.58 -4.94
N CYS A 73 7.35 -13.55 -5.51
CA CYS A 73 7.67 -12.16 -5.23
C CYS A 73 6.59 -11.59 -4.31
N ALA A 74 6.83 -11.60 -3.01
CA ALA A 74 5.89 -11.09 -2.03
C ALA A 74 5.69 -9.59 -2.20
N VAL A 75 4.47 -9.15 -2.54
CA VAL A 75 4.19 -7.74 -2.78
C VAL A 75 3.93 -7.03 -1.47
N MET A 76 4.86 -6.14 -1.09
CA MET A 76 4.84 -5.40 0.17
C MET A 76 4.68 -3.88 -0.02
N LYS A 77 4.13 -3.46 -1.16
CA LYS A 77 3.84 -2.05 -1.45
C LYS A 77 2.86 -1.44 -0.44
N ALA A 78 2.82 -0.11 -0.36
CA ALA A 78 2.02 0.65 0.60
C ALA A 78 2.28 0.20 2.04
N ASP A 79 3.57 0.04 2.39
CA ASP A 79 4.05 -0.44 3.68
C ASP A 79 3.38 -1.77 4.10
N ALA A 80 3.53 -2.77 3.22
CA ALA A 80 2.94 -4.11 3.37
C ALA A 80 1.40 -4.05 3.50
N TYR A 81 0.74 -3.34 2.59
CA TYR A 81 -0.73 -3.17 2.60
C TYR A 81 -1.21 -2.59 3.96
N GLY A 82 -0.45 -1.63 4.52
CA GLY A 82 -0.71 -1.02 5.81
C GLY A 82 -0.32 -1.86 7.03
N ASN A 83 0.17 -3.10 6.82
CA ASN A 83 0.56 -3.99 7.93
C ASN A 83 1.94 -3.69 8.52
N SER A 84 2.75 -2.85 7.90
CA SER A 84 4.16 -2.57 8.18
C SER A 84 5.13 -3.60 7.64
N ILE A 85 5.97 -3.16 6.73
CA ILE A 85 7.10 -3.96 6.23
C ILE A 85 8.00 -4.36 7.39
N ASP A 86 8.28 -3.42 8.31
CA ASP A 86 9.13 -3.64 9.47
C ASP A 86 8.64 -4.81 10.34
N LEU A 87 7.33 -4.89 10.61
CA LEU A 87 6.75 -5.96 11.41
C LEU A 87 6.71 -7.32 10.69
N LEU A 88 6.63 -7.33 9.34
CA LEU A 88 6.44 -8.55 8.55
C LEU A 88 7.73 -9.09 7.91
N MET A 89 8.82 -8.33 7.85
CA MET A 89 10.10 -8.79 7.29
C MET A 89 10.65 -10.05 7.94
N PRO A 90 10.51 -10.29 9.26
CA PRO A 90 10.93 -11.57 9.83
C PRO A 90 10.29 -12.79 9.14
N SER A 91 9.02 -12.72 8.75
CA SER A 91 8.34 -13.80 8.02
C SER A 91 8.92 -14.02 6.62
N ILE A 92 9.28 -12.96 5.92
CA ILE A 92 9.94 -13.02 4.61
C ILE A 92 11.28 -13.75 4.71
N LEU A 93 12.07 -13.42 5.75
CA LEU A 93 13.36 -14.05 5.99
C LEU A 93 13.20 -15.53 6.38
N GLU A 94 12.27 -15.82 7.28
CA GLU A 94 12.00 -17.18 7.79
C GLU A 94 11.50 -18.13 6.67
N THR A 95 10.69 -17.61 5.75
CA THR A 95 10.09 -18.41 4.67
C THR A 95 10.94 -18.45 3.41
N ASN A 96 12.11 -17.81 3.40
CA ASN A 96 13.05 -17.78 2.27
C ASN A 96 12.39 -17.32 0.95
N VAL A 97 11.50 -16.34 1.01
CA VAL A 97 10.89 -15.75 -0.20
C VAL A 97 11.98 -15.10 -1.06
N GLU A 98 12.00 -15.41 -2.35
CA GLU A 98 13.10 -15.06 -3.25
C GLU A 98 13.08 -13.62 -3.74
N CYS A 99 11.90 -12.98 -3.71
CA CYS A 99 11.68 -11.63 -4.22
C CYS A 99 10.68 -10.88 -3.34
N VAL A 100 10.96 -9.59 -3.10
CA VAL A 100 10.03 -8.63 -2.50
C VAL A 100 9.63 -7.58 -3.54
N GLY A 101 8.33 -7.38 -3.72
CA GLY A 101 7.76 -6.39 -4.63
C GLY A 101 7.41 -5.09 -3.90
N ILE A 102 7.99 -3.96 -4.37
CA ILE A 102 7.83 -2.63 -3.75
C ILE A 102 7.35 -1.60 -4.76
N THR A 103 7.03 -0.39 -4.28
CA THR A 103 6.71 0.77 -5.13
C THR A 103 7.51 2.01 -4.78
N SER A 104 8.12 2.11 -3.60
CA SER A 104 8.89 3.28 -3.18
C SER A 104 10.31 2.92 -2.70
N ASN A 105 11.22 3.91 -2.72
CA ASN A 105 12.58 3.75 -2.21
C ASN A 105 12.58 3.54 -0.69
N ALA A 106 11.66 4.17 0.02
CA ALA A 106 11.51 3.99 1.48
C ALA A 106 11.19 2.53 1.81
N GLU A 107 10.27 1.91 1.09
CA GLU A 107 9.94 0.48 1.25
C GLU A 107 11.18 -0.40 0.98
N ALA A 108 11.90 -0.16 -0.11
CA ALA A 108 13.12 -0.90 -0.43
C ALA A 108 14.21 -0.74 0.65
N ALA A 109 14.35 0.46 1.23
CA ALA A 109 15.31 0.73 2.29
C ALA A 109 14.99 -0.09 3.54
N ILE A 110 13.71 -0.13 3.98
CA ILE A 110 13.29 -0.95 5.13
C ILE A 110 13.58 -2.43 4.88
N VAL A 111 13.25 -2.94 3.68
CA VAL A 111 13.55 -4.33 3.31
C VAL A 111 15.05 -4.64 3.43
N ARG A 112 15.92 -3.74 2.96
CA ARG A 112 17.39 -3.91 3.07
C ARG A 112 17.92 -3.77 4.50
N GLN A 113 17.34 -2.86 5.31
CA GLN A 113 17.68 -2.69 6.73
C GLN A 113 17.49 -3.97 7.54
N HIS A 114 16.47 -4.80 7.20
CA HIS A 114 16.28 -6.12 7.77
C HIS A 114 17.29 -7.17 7.31
N GLY A 115 18.29 -6.80 6.51
CA GLY A 115 19.31 -7.71 6.02
C GLY A 115 18.90 -8.59 4.86
N TYR A 116 17.73 -8.37 4.25
CA TYR A 116 17.28 -9.14 3.10
C TYR A 116 18.23 -8.99 1.91
N LYS A 117 18.76 -10.11 1.40
CA LYS A 117 19.71 -10.16 0.29
C LYS A 117 19.08 -10.61 -1.03
N GLY A 118 17.81 -11.04 -1.00
CA GLY A 118 17.08 -11.46 -2.19
C GLY A 118 16.77 -10.31 -3.13
N ARG A 119 16.02 -10.62 -4.18
CA ARG A 119 15.59 -9.66 -5.20
C ARG A 119 14.58 -8.68 -4.62
N ILE A 120 14.69 -7.42 -5.03
CA ILE A 120 13.65 -6.40 -4.81
C ILE A 120 13.21 -5.92 -6.19
N ALA A 121 11.95 -6.09 -6.54
CA ALA A 121 11.38 -5.66 -7.80
C ALA A 121 10.44 -4.47 -7.59
N ARG A 122 10.66 -3.38 -8.35
CA ARG A 122 9.70 -2.29 -8.39
C ARG A 122 8.53 -2.65 -9.29
N LEU A 123 7.31 -2.42 -8.80
CA LEU A 123 6.07 -2.85 -9.49
C LEU A 123 5.29 -1.70 -10.15
N ARG A 124 5.90 -0.54 -10.29
CA ARG A 124 5.38 0.61 -11.04
C ARG A 124 6.49 1.32 -11.80
N ALA A 125 6.13 2.16 -12.75
CA ALA A 125 7.09 3.10 -13.34
C ALA A 125 7.63 4.05 -12.25
N ALA A 126 8.93 4.34 -12.29
CA ALA A 126 9.59 5.26 -11.40
C ALA A 126 10.15 6.46 -12.19
N THR A 127 10.31 7.59 -11.52
CA THR A 127 11.02 8.73 -12.09
C THR A 127 12.53 8.44 -12.17
N THR A 128 13.25 9.18 -13.01
CA THR A 128 14.71 9.06 -13.11
C THR A 128 15.39 9.21 -11.75
N ASN A 129 14.97 10.20 -10.95
CA ASN A 129 15.56 10.43 -9.63
C ASN A 129 15.30 9.26 -8.67
N GLU A 130 14.09 8.71 -8.64
CA GLU A 130 13.81 7.52 -7.83
C GLU A 130 14.71 6.35 -8.21
N ILE A 131 14.96 6.12 -9.51
CA ILE A 131 15.84 5.04 -9.98
C ILE A 131 17.28 5.29 -9.52
N LEU A 132 17.78 6.51 -9.68
CA LEU A 132 19.15 6.85 -9.29
C LEU A 132 19.37 6.75 -7.78
N ASP A 133 18.42 7.22 -6.99
CA ASP A 133 18.46 7.14 -5.53
C ASP A 133 18.38 5.70 -5.00
N ALA A 134 17.74 4.79 -5.77
CA ALA A 134 17.60 3.37 -5.42
C ALA A 134 18.83 2.51 -5.77
N LEU A 135 19.84 3.03 -6.47
CA LEU A 135 21.02 2.24 -6.88
C LEU A 135 21.70 1.49 -5.72
N PRO A 136 21.93 2.11 -4.53
CA PRO A 136 22.51 1.41 -3.39
C PRO A 136 21.65 0.27 -2.84
N LEU A 137 20.34 0.29 -3.13
CA LEU A 137 19.38 -0.70 -2.67
C LEU A 137 19.26 -1.90 -3.61
N ASN A 138 19.92 -1.84 -4.78
CA ASN A 138 19.91 -2.89 -5.79
C ASN A 138 18.48 -3.35 -6.14
N VAL A 139 17.63 -2.38 -6.52
CA VAL A 139 16.26 -2.61 -6.97
C VAL A 139 16.27 -2.99 -8.45
N GLU A 140 15.52 -4.02 -8.81
CA GLU A 140 15.22 -4.36 -10.19
C GLU A 140 14.06 -3.48 -10.67
N GLU A 141 14.34 -2.56 -11.60
CA GLU A 141 13.40 -1.53 -12.03
C GLU A 141 12.39 -2.05 -13.06
N LEU A 142 11.29 -1.34 -13.25
CA LEU A 142 10.29 -1.65 -14.26
C LEU A 142 10.39 -0.66 -15.42
N PHE A 143 10.68 -1.14 -16.63
CA PHE A 143 10.67 -0.33 -17.83
C PHE A 143 9.56 -0.75 -18.80
N GLY A 144 8.89 0.23 -19.35
CA GLY A 144 7.89 0.11 -20.43
C GLY A 144 7.95 1.32 -21.37
N ASN A 145 9.06 2.09 -21.33
CA ASN A 145 9.27 3.26 -22.17
C ASN A 145 10.72 3.35 -22.64
N LEU A 146 10.93 3.41 -23.95
CA LEU A 146 12.26 3.42 -24.55
C LEU A 146 13.04 4.68 -24.23
N GLU A 147 12.41 5.86 -24.26
CA GLU A 147 13.12 7.13 -24.04
C GLU A 147 13.60 7.24 -22.59
N GLN A 148 12.79 6.80 -21.63
CA GLN A 148 13.22 6.69 -20.24
C GLN A 148 14.41 5.71 -20.11
N ALA A 149 14.32 4.54 -20.74
CA ALA A 149 15.38 3.54 -20.68
C ALA A 149 16.68 4.06 -21.29
N LYS A 150 16.64 4.80 -22.40
CA LYS A 150 17.80 5.49 -22.99
C LYS A 150 18.44 6.49 -22.03
N SER A 151 17.63 7.32 -21.40
CA SER A 151 18.11 8.29 -20.40
C SER A 151 18.80 7.58 -19.23
N ILE A 152 18.20 6.53 -18.70
CA ILE A 152 18.80 5.76 -17.60
C ILE A 152 20.06 5.01 -18.05
N SER A 153 20.08 4.43 -19.26
CA SER A 153 21.27 3.78 -19.82
C SER A 153 22.47 4.73 -19.87
N ALA A 154 22.26 5.98 -20.33
CA ALA A 154 23.29 7.02 -20.33
C ALA A 154 23.78 7.36 -18.92
N GLN A 155 22.87 7.47 -17.94
CA GLN A 155 23.19 7.69 -16.53
C GLN A 155 23.98 6.53 -15.91
N MET A 156 23.65 5.28 -16.27
CA MET A 156 24.38 4.09 -15.80
C MET A 156 25.79 4.04 -16.37
N LYS A 157 25.95 4.41 -17.65
CA LYS A 157 27.26 4.51 -18.27
C LYS A 157 28.20 5.48 -17.54
N SER A 158 27.72 6.67 -17.20
CA SER A 158 28.52 7.68 -16.48
C SER A 158 28.90 7.24 -15.06
N ARG A 159 28.18 6.28 -14.47
CA ARG A 159 28.43 5.73 -13.13
C ARG A 159 29.15 4.39 -13.13
N ASN A 160 29.52 3.89 -14.31
CA ASN A 160 30.07 2.54 -14.49
C ASN A 160 29.23 1.46 -13.75
N HIS A 161 27.90 1.55 -13.87
CA HIS A 161 26.94 0.65 -13.20
C HIS A 161 26.08 -0.06 -14.24
N THR A 162 25.62 -1.27 -13.91
CA THR A 162 24.63 -2.01 -14.71
C THR A 162 23.36 -2.21 -13.89
N LEU A 163 22.26 -1.61 -14.37
CA LEU A 163 20.97 -1.68 -13.73
C LEU A 163 20.18 -2.88 -14.24
N LYS A 164 19.64 -3.68 -13.32
CA LYS A 164 18.71 -4.77 -13.66
C LYS A 164 17.30 -4.24 -13.82
N TYR A 165 16.57 -4.78 -14.79
CA TYR A 165 15.18 -4.37 -15.02
C TYR A 165 14.29 -5.49 -15.53
N HIS A 166 12.98 -5.31 -15.31
CA HIS A 166 11.91 -6.08 -15.92
C HIS A 166 11.26 -5.24 -17.03
N LEU A 167 11.06 -5.84 -18.19
CA LEU A 167 10.33 -5.21 -19.26
C LEU A 167 8.83 -5.43 -19.07
N ALA A 168 8.06 -4.34 -19.02
CA ALA A 168 6.60 -4.40 -19.00
C ALA A 168 6.06 -4.43 -20.43
N LEU A 169 5.19 -5.40 -20.73
CA LEU A 169 4.40 -5.48 -21.96
C LEU A 169 2.93 -5.17 -21.65
N ASN A 170 2.26 -4.45 -22.56
CA ASN A 170 0.84 -4.14 -22.42
C ASN A 170 -0.07 -5.29 -22.91
N ALA A 171 0.29 -6.53 -22.60
CA ALA A 171 -0.45 -7.72 -22.99
C ALA A 171 -1.66 -8.00 -22.09
N GLY A 172 -1.70 -7.45 -20.88
CA GLY A 172 -2.75 -7.67 -19.87
C GLY A 172 -3.91 -6.67 -19.92
N GLY A 173 -3.89 -5.73 -20.88
CA GLY A 173 -4.96 -4.71 -21.02
C GLY A 173 -5.00 -3.65 -19.92
N MET A 174 -3.89 -3.45 -19.20
CA MET A 174 -3.83 -2.51 -18.08
C MET A 174 -3.60 -1.06 -18.52
N ASP A 175 -3.02 -0.82 -19.70
CA ASP A 175 -2.74 0.49 -20.32
C ASP A 175 -2.03 1.49 -19.40
N ARG A 176 -1.12 1.01 -18.57
CA ARG A 176 -0.52 1.78 -17.49
C ARG A 176 0.98 2.00 -17.64
N ASN A 177 1.77 0.99 -17.96
CA ASN A 177 3.23 1.09 -18.01
C ASN A 177 3.91 0.05 -18.92
N GLY A 178 3.20 -0.59 -19.82
CA GLY A 178 3.76 -1.59 -20.73
C GLY A 178 3.96 -1.07 -22.15
N LEU A 179 4.92 -1.65 -22.88
CA LEU A 179 5.07 -1.41 -24.32
C LEU A 179 3.91 -2.06 -25.09
N GLU A 180 3.40 -1.33 -26.09
CA GLU A 180 2.31 -1.77 -26.94
C GLU A 180 2.82 -2.65 -28.10
N MET A 181 2.93 -3.94 -27.84
CA MET A 181 3.56 -4.92 -28.74
C MET A 181 2.71 -5.30 -29.97
N VAL A 182 1.46 -4.90 -30.04
CA VAL A 182 0.63 -5.13 -31.24
C VAL A 182 1.03 -4.22 -32.41
N THR A 183 1.76 -3.13 -32.11
CA THR A 183 2.22 -2.19 -33.13
C THR A 183 3.65 -2.50 -33.58
N PRO A 184 4.00 -2.26 -34.88
CA PRO A 184 5.39 -2.36 -35.33
C PRO A 184 6.35 -1.49 -34.53
N LYS A 185 5.93 -0.28 -34.16
CA LYS A 185 6.71 0.66 -33.35
C LYS A 185 7.00 0.08 -31.96
N GLY A 186 6.00 -0.48 -31.27
CA GLY A 186 6.20 -1.08 -29.95
C GLY A 186 7.15 -2.29 -30.00
N LYS A 187 7.03 -3.14 -31.02
CA LYS A 187 7.97 -4.24 -31.28
C LYS A 187 9.40 -3.74 -31.49
N GLN A 188 9.59 -2.72 -32.31
CA GLN A 188 10.90 -2.10 -32.54
C GLN A 188 11.47 -1.53 -31.24
N GLN A 189 10.65 -0.80 -30.45
CA GLN A 189 11.06 -0.25 -29.18
C GLN A 189 11.48 -1.33 -28.19
N ALA A 190 10.78 -2.46 -28.11
CA ALA A 190 11.15 -3.58 -27.24
C ALA A 190 12.52 -4.16 -27.58
N VAL A 191 12.80 -4.37 -28.87
CA VAL A 191 14.10 -4.87 -29.34
C VAL A 191 15.22 -3.85 -29.10
N GLU A 192 14.96 -2.55 -29.32
CA GLU A 192 15.95 -1.49 -29.07
C GLU A 192 16.26 -1.38 -27.58
N LEU A 193 15.23 -1.39 -26.71
CA LEU A 193 15.39 -1.33 -25.27
C LEU A 193 16.20 -2.51 -24.73
N SER A 194 15.97 -3.72 -25.26
CA SER A 194 16.71 -4.92 -24.83
C SER A 194 18.21 -4.88 -25.13
N LYS A 195 18.65 -3.99 -26.02
CA LYS A 195 20.05 -3.84 -26.45
C LYS A 195 20.76 -2.64 -25.82
N LEU A 196 20.07 -1.87 -24.99
CA LEU A 196 20.67 -0.69 -24.37
C LEU A 196 21.83 -1.09 -23.45
N PRO A 197 23.00 -0.45 -23.59
CA PRO A 197 24.15 -0.74 -22.73
C PRO A 197 23.89 -0.34 -21.28
N ASN A 198 24.56 -1.01 -20.34
CA ASN A 198 24.42 -0.73 -18.90
C ASN A 198 23.00 -0.98 -18.32
N LEU A 199 22.13 -1.63 -19.10
CA LEU A 199 20.86 -2.16 -18.63
C LEU A 199 20.84 -3.68 -18.87
N LYS A 200 20.47 -4.45 -17.85
CA LYS A 200 20.36 -5.91 -17.94
C LYS A 200 18.90 -6.31 -17.74
N MET A 201 18.24 -6.79 -18.79
CA MET A 201 16.91 -7.39 -18.69
C MET A 201 17.00 -8.68 -17.88
N VAL A 202 16.25 -8.78 -16.79
CA VAL A 202 16.19 -9.95 -15.92
C VAL A 202 14.79 -10.56 -15.85
N GLY A 203 13.81 -9.92 -16.50
CA GLY A 203 12.46 -10.44 -16.58
C GLY A 203 11.59 -9.69 -17.58
N ILE A 204 10.47 -10.31 -17.91
CA ILE A 204 9.40 -9.74 -18.73
C ILE A 204 8.08 -9.95 -18.00
N MET A 205 7.25 -8.94 -17.96
CA MET A 205 6.01 -9.00 -17.22
C MET A 205 4.84 -8.34 -17.93
N THR A 206 3.64 -8.72 -17.51
CA THR A 206 2.41 -7.97 -17.69
C THR A 206 1.58 -7.97 -16.40
N HIS A 207 0.48 -7.22 -16.38
CA HIS A 207 -0.50 -7.27 -15.30
C HIS A 207 -1.90 -7.24 -15.92
N TYR A 208 -2.80 -8.08 -15.41
CA TYR A 208 -4.14 -8.20 -15.96
C TYR A 208 -5.07 -7.12 -15.39
N ALA A 209 -5.89 -6.54 -16.27
CA ALA A 209 -6.83 -5.48 -15.92
C ALA A 209 -8.09 -6.02 -15.22
N VAL A 210 -8.44 -7.29 -15.46
CA VAL A 210 -9.67 -7.91 -14.97
C VAL A 210 -9.36 -9.21 -14.24
N GLU A 211 -9.99 -9.44 -13.11
CA GLU A 211 -9.92 -10.68 -12.33
C GLU A 211 -11.02 -11.65 -12.81
N ASP A 212 -10.84 -12.16 -14.04
CA ASP A 212 -11.68 -13.17 -14.68
C ASP A 212 -10.78 -14.23 -15.34
N GLU A 213 -11.08 -15.50 -15.13
CA GLU A 213 -10.24 -16.58 -15.61
C GLU A 213 -10.11 -16.63 -17.14
N LYS A 214 -11.22 -16.37 -17.86
CA LYS A 214 -11.20 -16.35 -19.32
C LYS A 214 -10.36 -15.19 -19.84
N PHE A 215 -10.56 -14.00 -19.27
CA PHE A 215 -9.76 -12.83 -19.61
C PHE A 215 -8.27 -13.09 -19.39
N VAL A 216 -7.91 -13.67 -18.24
CA VAL A 216 -6.51 -14.01 -17.92
C VAL A 216 -5.94 -14.98 -18.93
N ARG A 217 -6.65 -16.07 -19.30
CA ARG A 217 -6.17 -17.08 -20.28
C ARG A 217 -5.98 -16.46 -21.66
N ASP A 218 -6.92 -15.65 -22.13
CA ASP A 218 -6.83 -14.98 -23.42
C ASP A 218 -5.61 -14.04 -23.48
N HIS A 219 -5.39 -13.24 -22.43
CA HIS A 219 -4.27 -12.31 -22.37
C HIS A 219 -2.93 -12.98 -22.03
N LEU A 220 -2.92 -14.13 -21.35
CA LEU A 220 -1.73 -14.96 -21.19
C LEU A 220 -1.21 -15.43 -22.54
N LYS A 221 -2.08 -15.89 -23.43
CA LYS A 221 -1.69 -16.29 -24.80
C LYS A 221 -1.02 -15.14 -25.53
N ILE A 222 -1.61 -13.95 -25.49
CA ILE A 222 -1.03 -12.73 -26.09
C ILE A 222 0.36 -12.44 -25.49
N PHE A 223 0.48 -12.50 -24.15
CA PHE A 223 1.74 -12.26 -23.47
C PHE A 223 2.84 -13.25 -23.90
N LEU A 224 2.52 -14.53 -23.97
CA LEU A 224 3.46 -15.56 -24.37
C LEU A 224 3.90 -15.40 -25.84
N GLU A 225 2.96 -15.13 -26.74
CA GLU A 225 3.26 -14.87 -28.16
C GLU A 225 4.19 -13.65 -28.32
N GLN A 226 3.91 -12.56 -27.63
CA GLN A 226 4.73 -11.34 -27.64
C GLN A 226 6.12 -11.58 -27.05
N THR A 227 6.20 -12.32 -25.96
CA THR A 227 7.46 -12.64 -25.27
C THR A 227 8.32 -13.53 -26.13
N ASP A 228 7.77 -14.62 -26.72
CA ASP A 228 8.48 -15.53 -27.60
C ASP A 228 9.02 -14.81 -28.84
N TRP A 229 8.20 -13.92 -29.42
CA TRP A 229 8.64 -13.09 -30.53
C TRP A 229 9.82 -12.20 -30.13
N LEU A 230 9.75 -11.54 -28.97
CA LEU A 230 10.82 -10.64 -28.50
C LEU A 230 12.12 -11.41 -28.23
N ILE A 231 12.03 -12.54 -27.54
CA ILE A 231 13.19 -13.41 -27.24
C ILE A 231 13.93 -13.77 -28.53
N LYS A 232 13.19 -14.20 -29.57
CA LYS A 232 13.75 -14.55 -30.88
C LYS A 232 14.33 -13.32 -31.61
N ALA A 233 13.57 -12.24 -31.68
CA ALA A 233 13.96 -11.03 -32.44
C ALA A 233 15.18 -10.31 -31.82
N ALA A 234 15.28 -10.30 -30.50
CA ALA A 234 16.39 -9.68 -29.77
C ALA A 234 17.54 -10.65 -29.43
N LYS A 235 17.39 -11.94 -29.79
CA LYS A 235 18.36 -13.04 -29.51
C LYS A 235 18.66 -13.15 -28.01
N LEU A 236 17.62 -13.03 -27.17
CA LEU A 236 17.72 -13.19 -25.72
C LEU A 236 17.80 -14.69 -25.36
N LYS A 237 18.40 -14.99 -24.21
CA LYS A 237 18.37 -16.33 -23.64
C LYS A 237 17.19 -16.45 -22.69
N ARG A 238 16.30 -17.42 -22.93
CA ARG A 238 15.09 -17.62 -22.13
C ARG A 238 15.41 -17.92 -20.67
N GLU A 239 16.48 -18.66 -20.42
CA GLU A 239 16.95 -19.06 -19.09
C GLU A 239 17.44 -17.87 -18.23
N ASP A 240 17.81 -16.75 -18.83
CA ASP A 240 18.22 -15.53 -18.13
C ASP A 240 17.05 -14.65 -17.71
N LEU A 241 15.82 -14.99 -18.13
CA LEU A 241 14.63 -14.18 -17.96
C LEU A 241 13.62 -14.81 -17.00
N THR A 242 13.08 -14.01 -16.09
CA THR A 242 11.94 -14.37 -15.25
C THR A 242 10.65 -13.86 -15.91
N LEU A 243 9.79 -14.76 -16.36
CA LEU A 243 8.46 -14.38 -16.86
C LEU A 243 7.45 -14.38 -15.72
N HIS A 244 6.69 -13.28 -15.58
CA HIS A 244 5.73 -13.17 -14.48
C HIS A 244 4.52 -12.31 -14.84
N THR A 245 3.33 -12.85 -14.61
CA THR A 245 2.05 -12.18 -14.92
C THR A 245 1.10 -12.15 -13.72
N ALA A 246 1.16 -13.18 -12.86
CA ALA A 246 0.14 -13.50 -11.88
C ALA A 246 0.15 -12.58 -10.64
N ASN A 247 -0.97 -11.88 -10.40
CA ASN A 247 -1.34 -11.29 -9.11
C ASN A 247 -1.96 -12.37 -8.19
N SER A 248 -2.57 -11.99 -7.07
CA SER A 248 -3.22 -12.95 -6.15
C SER A 248 -4.31 -13.76 -6.82
N PHE A 249 -5.26 -13.11 -7.51
CA PHE A 249 -6.35 -13.79 -8.23
C PHE A 249 -5.79 -14.78 -9.25
N THR A 250 -4.94 -14.33 -10.13
CA THR A 250 -4.36 -15.14 -11.19
C THR A 250 -3.54 -16.31 -10.63
N THR A 251 -2.80 -16.10 -9.54
CA THR A 251 -2.02 -17.14 -8.87
C THR A 251 -2.90 -18.29 -8.38
N LEU A 252 -4.06 -17.97 -7.84
CA LEU A 252 -4.99 -18.97 -7.28
C LEU A 252 -5.86 -19.61 -8.36
N ALA A 253 -6.45 -18.79 -9.24
CA ALA A 253 -7.49 -19.24 -10.17
C ALA A 253 -6.96 -19.79 -11.52
N VAL A 254 -5.76 -19.37 -11.96
CA VAL A 254 -5.22 -19.71 -13.29
C VAL A 254 -3.79 -20.25 -13.18
N PRO A 255 -3.60 -21.52 -12.79
CA PRO A 255 -2.28 -22.09 -12.52
C PRO A 255 -1.28 -21.97 -13.67
N GLU A 256 -1.74 -22.05 -14.93
CA GLU A 256 -0.90 -21.91 -16.12
C GLU A 256 -0.30 -20.51 -16.30
N ALA A 257 -0.87 -19.49 -15.65
CA ALA A 257 -0.36 -18.12 -15.68
C ALA A 257 0.69 -17.83 -14.59
N ARG A 258 1.01 -18.78 -13.73
CA ARG A 258 2.02 -18.64 -12.66
C ARG A 258 3.41 -18.40 -13.22
N LEU A 259 3.75 -19.08 -14.31
CA LEU A 259 5.04 -19.00 -15.01
C LEU A 259 6.24 -19.16 -14.06
N ASP A 260 7.33 -18.39 -14.25
CA ASP A 260 8.54 -18.53 -13.42
C ASP A 260 8.38 -17.92 -12.01
N MET A 261 7.51 -16.90 -11.87
CA MET A 261 7.34 -16.18 -10.61
C MET A 261 5.93 -15.60 -10.49
N VAL A 262 5.32 -15.73 -9.33
CA VAL A 262 4.05 -15.09 -8.99
C VAL A 262 4.29 -13.84 -8.12
N ARG A 263 3.37 -12.89 -8.18
CA ARG A 263 3.40 -11.63 -7.41
C ARG A 263 2.17 -11.49 -6.52
N PRO A 264 2.01 -12.36 -5.52
CA PRO A 264 0.91 -12.29 -4.59
C PRO A 264 1.01 -11.03 -3.72
N GLY A 265 -0.09 -10.31 -3.61
CA GLY A 265 -0.28 -9.22 -2.66
C GLY A 265 -1.38 -9.60 -1.69
N GLY A 266 -2.64 -9.26 -2.00
CA GLY A 266 -3.79 -9.44 -1.13
C GLY A 266 -3.86 -10.81 -0.43
N VAL A 267 -3.62 -11.90 -1.14
CA VAL A 267 -3.68 -13.26 -0.57
C VAL A 267 -2.72 -13.46 0.61
N LEU A 268 -1.55 -12.81 0.60
CA LEU A 268 -0.60 -12.91 1.72
C LEU A 268 -1.11 -12.22 2.99
N TYR A 269 -2.04 -11.27 2.84
CA TYR A 269 -2.65 -10.51 3.94
C TYR A 269 -4.06 -11.03 4.29
N GLY A 270 -4.51 -12.10 3.63
CA GLY A 270 -5.88 -12.60 3.81
C GLY A 270 -6.95 -11.68 3.19
N ASP A 271 -6.54 -10.71 2.39
CA ASP A 271 -7.39 -9.91 1.51
C ASP A 271 -7.52 -10.67 0.20
N SER A 272 -8.39 -11.65 0.19
CA SER A 272 -8.51 -12.60 -0.89
C SER A 272 -9.98 -12.86 -1.24
N ILE A 273 -10.16 -13.50 -2.36
CA ILE A 273 -11.46 -13.94 -2.84
C ILE A 273 -12.15 -14.81 -1.77
N PRO A 274 -13.44 -14.60 -1.47
CA PRO A 274 -14.16 -15.30 -0.40
C PRO A 274 -14.08 -16.83 -0.46
N SER A 275 -13.83 -17.43 -1.63
CA SER A 275 -13.71 -18.86 -1.82
C SER A 275 -12.42 -19.49 -1.28
N TYR A 276 -11.38 -18.68 -1.00
CA TYR A 276 -10.08 -19.17 -0.53
C TYR A 276 -9.92 -18.98 0.97
N THR A 277 -10.69 -19.72 1.77
CA THR A 277 -10.78 -19.59 3.22
C THR A 277 -9.53 -20.06 3.98
N GLN A 278 -8.59 -20.74 3.32
CA GLN A 278 -7.33 -21.19 3.91
C GLN A 278 -6.35 -20.04 4.20
N TYR A 279 -6.54 -18.87 3.57
CA TYR A 279 -5.71 -17.69 3.82
C TYR A 279 -6.29 -16.84 4.94
N LYS A 280 -5.48 -16.55 5.95
CA LYS A 280 -5.87 -15.87 7.18
C LYS A 280 -5.71 -14.36 7.06
N LYS A 281 -6.64 -13.59 7.62
CA LYS A 281 -6.50 -12.14 7.75
C LYS A 281 -5.36 -11.79 8.71
N THR A 282 -4.54 -10.83 8.32
CA THR A 282 -3.35 -10.41 9.08
C THR A 282 -3.58 -9.16 9.92
N MET A 283 -4.71 -8.46 9.75
CA MET A 283 -4.96 -7.17 10.38
C MET A 283 -6.30 -7.17 11.09
N ALA A 284 -6.34 -6.56 12.29
CA ALA A 284 -7.54 -6.07 12.93
C ALA A 284 -7.38 -4.58 13.27
N PHE A 285 -8.48 -3.81 13.20
CA PHE A 285 -8.50 -2.40 13.59
C PHE A 285 -9.32 -2.25 14.85
N LYS A 286 -8.74 -1.66 15.89
CA LYS A 286 -9.28 -1.63 17.24
C LYS A 286 -9.21 -0.24 17.87
N THR A 287 -10.09 0.01 18.83
CA THR A 287 -10.08 1.12 19.77
C THR A 287 -10.64 0.69 21.11
N GLN A 288 -10.97 1.62 22.00
CA GLN A 288 -11.64 1.39 23.27
C GLN A 288 -12.80 2.37 23.48
N VAL A 289 -13.76 2.01 24.28
CA VAL A 289 -14.81 2.92 24.75
C VAL A 289 -14.19 3.97 25.66
N ALA A 290 -14.32 5.26 25.32
CA ALA A 290 -13.82 6.35 26.15
C ALA A 290 -14.77 6.63 27.30
N VAL A 291 -16.07 6.75 27.04
CA VAL A 291 -17.12 7.05 28.02
C VAL A 291 -18.46 6.58 27.51
N VAL A 292 -19.38 6.26 28.43
CA VAL A 292 -20.79 5.97 28.14
C VAL A 292 -21.67 6.97 28.87
N ASN A 293 -22.55 7.67 28.11
CA ASN A 293 -23.51 8.63 28.67
C ASN A 293 -24.94 8.26 28.28
N SER A 294 -25.90 8.72 29.07
CA SER A 294 -27.33 8.60 28.83
C SER A 294 -27.91 9.89 28.25
N TYR A 295 -28.79 9.74 27.25
CA TYR A 295 -29.47 10.84 26.58
C TYR A 295 -30.94 10.53 26.41
N LEU A 296 -31.77 11.59 26.47
CA LEU A 296 -33.23 11.46 26.37
C LEU A 296 -33.68 11.19 24.92
N LYS A 297 -34.82 10.56 24.77
CA LYS A 297 -35.54 10.45 23.49
C LYS A 297 -35.67 11.84 22.85
N GLY A 298 -35.47 11.90 21.54
CA GLY A 298 -35.54 13.14 20.74
C GLY A 298 -34.23 13.93 20.68
N THR A 299 -33.19 13.57 21.48
CA THR A 299 -31.86 14.14 21.35
C THR A 299 -31.25 13.76 19.99
N THR A 300 -30.58 14.71 19.32
CA THR A 300 -29.83 14.48 18.08
C THR A 300 -28.39 14.12 18.35
N VAL A 301 -27.77 13.35 17.44
CA VAL A 301 -26.40 12.83 17.60
C VAL A 301 -25.49 13.34 16.47
N GLY A 302 -24.40 13.99 16.84
CA GLY A 302 -23.32 14.41 15.95
C GLY A 302 -23.65 15.61 15.07
N TYR A 303 -22.75 15.93 14.16
CA TYR A 303 -22.90 17.05 13.20
C TYR A 303 -24.11 16.85 12.29
N ASP A 304 -24.71 17.96 11.88
CA ASP A 304 -25.85 18.04 10.97
C ASP A 304 -27.11 17.33 11.49
N GLU A 305 -27.13 16.94 12.79
CA GLU A 305 -28.27 16.29 13.47
C GLU A 305 -28.88 15.11 12.68
N THR A 306 -28.02 14.32 12.03
CA THR A 306 -28.44 13.28 11.06
C THR A 306 -29.04 12.04 11.70
N TYR A 307 -29.03 11.96 13.03
CA TYR A 307 -29.63 10.87 13.80
C TYR A 307 -30.36 11.42 15.02
N THR A 308 -31.61 11.02 15.19
CA THR A 308 -32.43 11.39 16.35
C THR A 308 -32.73 10.14 17.16
N LEU A 309 -32.50 10.17 18.48
CA LEU A 309 -32.78 9.09 19.41
C LEU A 309 -34.29 8.81 19.48
N LYS A 310 -34.68 7.57 19.22
CA LYS A 310 -36.09 7.12 19.22
C LYS A 310 -36.61 6.75 20.61
N ARG A 311 -35.72 6.59 21.58
CA ARG A 311 -35.95 6.24 22.99
C ARG A 311 -34.84 6.87 23.85
N ASP A 312 -35.01 6.85 25.17
CA ASP A 312 -33.89 7.14 26.08
C ASP A 312 -32.79 6.13 25.80
N SER A 313 -31.57 6.61 25.56
CA SER A 313 -30.49 5.81 25.01
C SER A 313 -29.19 6.01 25.77
N ARG A 314 -28.39 4.95 25.82
CA ARG A 314 -27.00 4.98 26.25
C ARG A 314 -26.10 5.01 25.02
N LEU A 315 -25.24 6.00 24.92
CA LEU A 315 -24.31 6.12 23.82
C LEU A 315 -22.87 6.01 24.33
N ALA A 316 -22.08 5.17 23.68
CA ALA A 316 -20.66 5.10 23.89
C ALA A 316 -19.93 6.05 22.92
N ASN A 317 -18.98 6.80 23.45
CA ASN A 317 -18.06 7.64 22.68
C ASN A 317 -16.79 6.84 22.42
N LEU A 318 -16.41 6.77 21.16
CA LEU A 318 -15.20 6.09 20.70
C LEU A 318 -14.19 7.16 20.23
N PRO A 319 -12.93 7.18 20.75
CA PRO A 319 -11.96 8.24 20.53
C PRO A 319 -11.21 8.08 19.20
N PHE A 320 -11.94 7.88 18.09
CA PHE A 320 -11.40 7.76 16.74
C PHE A 320 -12.41 8.30 15.72
N GLY A 321 -11.93 8.64 14.53
CA GLY A 321 -12.80 9.15 13.48
C GLY A 321 -12.11 9.17 12.12
N TYR A 322 -12.47 10.13 11.25
CA TYR A 322 -11.96 10.14 9.90
C TYR A 322 -10.47 10.52 9.81
N SER A 323 -9.86 11.15 10.83
CA SER A 323 -8.41 11.36 10.89
C SER A 323 -7.65 10.03 11.07
N ASP A 324 -8.29 9.04 11.66
CA ASP A 324 -7.76 7.69 11.85
C ASP A 324 -8.09 6.77 10.66
N GLY A 325 -8.70 7.34 9.61
CA GLY A 325 -9.08 6.61 8.39
C GLY A 325 -10.48 5.97 8.45
N TYR A 326 -11.27 6.20 9.51
CA TYR A 326 -12.65 5.72 9.56
C TYR A 326 -13.59 6.73 8.90
N ARG A 327 -13.88 6.52 7.64
CA ARG A 327 -14.50 7.50 6.75
C ARG A 327 -15.90 7.95 7.18
N ARG A 328 -16.25 9.21 6.88
CA ARG A 328 -17.60 9.76 7.16
C ARG A 328 -18.74 8.98 6.48
N VAL A 329 -18.45 8.23 5.42
CA VAL A 329 -19.42 7.40 4.70
C VAL A 329 -20.01 6.30 5.60
N PHE A 330 -19.31 5.92 6.67
CA PHE A 330 -19.77 4.94 7.65
C PHE A 330 -20.84 5.46 8.62
N SER A 331 -21.07 6.78 8.66
CA SER A 331 -22.08 7.41 9.51
C SER A 331 -23.45 6.80 9.32
N ASN A 332 -24.13 6.39 10.41
CA ASN A 332 -25.48 5.81 10.42
C ASN A 332 -25.65 4.50 9.61
N LYS A 333 -24.58 3.87 9.14
CA LYS A 333 -24.64 2.68 8.28
C LYS A 333 -23.87 1.49 8.86
N SER A 334 -22.72 1.76 9.46
CA SER A 334 -21.81 0.71 9.94
C SER A 334 -22.13 0.30 11.37
N TYR A 335 -21.46 -0.74 11.78
CA TYR A 335 -21.43 -1.22 13.16
C TYR A 335 -19.98 -1.53 13.59
N VAL A 336 -19.78 -1.63 14.88
CA VAL A 336 -18.54 -2.08 15.52
C VAL A 336 -18.85 -3.27 16.42
N LEU A 337 -17.81 -3.99 16.89
CA LEU A 337 -18.01 -5.03 17.91
C LEU A 337 -17.53 -4.53 19.26
N ILE A 338 -18.33 -4.73 20.29
CA ILE A 338 -17.99 -4.50 21.69
C ILE A 338 -18.52 -5.67 22.51
N ASN A 339 -17.66 -6.33 23.27
CA ASN A 339 -17.99 -7.53 24.07
C ASN A 339 -18.71 -8.62 23.26
N GLY A 340 -18.34 -8.77 21.96
CA GLY A 340 -18.95 -9.75 21.05
C GLY A 340 -20.32 -9.32 20.49
N HIS A 341 -20.79 -8.10 20.74
CA HIS A 341 -22.05 -7.58 20.22
C HIS A 341 -21.82 -6.65 19.02
N LYS A 342 -22.70 -6.73 18.03
CA LYS A 342 -22.77 -5.74 16.94
C LYS A 342 -23.48 -4.49 17.42
N VAL A 343 -22.74 -3.40 17.53
CA VAL A 343 -23.21 -2.11 18.07
C VAL A 343 -23.26 -1.09 16.93
N PRO A 344 -24.41 -0.46 16.63
CA PRO A 344 -24.56 0.43 15.50
C PRO A 344 -23.86 1.76 15.71
N VAL A 345 -23.24 2.27 14.65
CA VAL A 345 -22.72 3.66 14.60
C VAL A 345 -23.89 4.61 14.35
N VAL A 346 -24.03 5.61 15.18
CA VAL A 346 -25.12 6.59 15.17
C VAL A 346 -24.59 8.02 15.07
N GLY A 347 -25.21 8.83 14.23
CA GLY A 347 -24.76 10.20 13.91
C GLY A 347 -23.55 10.24 12.98
N ARG A 348 -23.09 11.46 12.69
CA ARG A 348 -21.93 11.69 11.81
C ARG A 348 -20.63 11.29 12.48
N VAL A 349 -19.82 10.51 11.80
CA VAL A 349 -18.41 10.29 12.16
C VAL A 349 -17.69 11.64 12.11
N SER A 350 -17.08 12.05 13.22
CA SER A 350 -16.32 13.29 13.35
C SER A 350 -14.83 13.05 13.06
N MET A 351 -14.00 14.08 13.19
CA MET A 351 -12.56 13.97 12.98
C MET A 351 -11.93 12.92 13.90
N ASN A 352 -12.25 12.99 15.20
CA ASN A 352 -11.62 12.16 16.24
C ASN A 352 -12.66 11.50 17.17
N THR A 353 -13.93 11.43 16.77
CA THR A 353 -15.00 10.89 17.62
C THR A 353 -16.03 10.18 16.75
N THR A 354 -16.43 8.99 17.20
CA THR A 354 -17.53 8.21 16.63
C THR A 354 -18.45 7.81 17.78
N MET A 355 -19.77 7.95 17.59
CA MET A 355 -20.78 7.55 18.56
C MET A 355 -21.42 6.23 18.16
N VAL A 356 -21.67 5.37 19.15
CA VAL A 356 -22.36 4.10 18.96
C VAL A 356 -23.46 3.93 20.00
N ASP A 357 -24.57 3.30 19.62
CA ASP A 357 -25.72 3.07 20.51
C ASP A 357 -25.54 1.75 21.27
N VAL A 358 -25.31 1.83 22.57
CA VAL A 358 -25.14 0.68 23.48
C VAL A 358 -26.33 0.46 24.42
N THR A 359 -27.50 0.99 24.08
CA THR A 359 -28.69 0.96 24.94
C THR A 359 -29.07 -0.46 25.32
N ASP A 360 -29.01 -1.40 24.36
CA ASP A 360 -29.40 -2.79 24.56
C ASP A 360 -28.29 -3.67 25.20
N PHE A 361 -27.13 -3.07 25.50
CA PHE A 361 -25.95 -3.76 26.04
C PHE A 361 -25.47 -3.07 27.33
N PRO A 362 -26.16 -3.31 28.48
CA PRO A 362 -25.92 -2.59 29.73
C PRO A 362 -24.54 -2.87 30.36
N ASP A 363 -23.88 -3.95 30.00
CA ASP A 363 -22.56 -4.37 30.44
C ASP A 363 -21.42 -3.55 29.79
N ILE A 364 -21.68 -2.88 28.66
CA ILE A 364 -20.68 -2.06 27.97
C ILE A 364 -20.35 -0.80 28.79
N LYS A 365 -19.05 -0.59 29.01
CA LYS A 365 -18.49 0.50 29.84
C LYS A 365 -17.20 1.07 29.26
N ALA A 366 -16.75 2.17 29.83
CA ALA A 366 -15.45 2.77 29.51
C ALA A 366 -14.31 1.75 29.71
N GLY A 367 -13.39 1.73 28.75
CA GLY A 367 -12.24 0.83 28.70
C GLY A 367 -12.49 -0.47 27.94
N ASP A 368 -13.72 -0.82 27.61
CA ASP A 368 -14.02 -2.02 26.81
C ASP A 368 -13.41 -1.92 25.43
N GLU A 369 -12.82 -3.02 24.94
CA GLU A 369 -12.23 -3.12 23.60
C GLU A 369 -13.32 -3.04 22.52
N VAL A 370 -13.05 -2.27 21.50
CA VAL A 370 -13.91 -2.10 20.32
C VAL A 370 -13.17 -2.59 19.08
N VAL A 371 -13.80 -3.44 18.29
CA VAL A 371 -13.29 -3.91 17.00
C VAL A 371 -14.02 -3.20 15.87
N LEU A 372 -13.23 -2.47 15.06
CA LEU A 372 -13.68 -1.71 13.89
C LEU A 372 -13.59 -2.52 12.60
N TYR A 373 -12.63 -3.45 12.57
CA TYR A 373 -12.42 -4.46 11.53
C TYR A 373 -11.77 -5.69 12.15
N GLY A 374 -12.30 -6.87 11.87
CA GLY A 374 -11.82 -8.15 12.40
C GLY A 374 -12.84 -8.85 13.28
N LYS A 375 -12.36 -9.78 14.12
CA LYS A 375 -13.19 -10.67 14.95
C LYS A 375 -13.15 -10.28 16.43
N GLN A 376 -14.26 -10.49 17.11
CA GLN A 376 -14.37 -10.48 18.56
C GLN A 376 -15.38 -11.56 19.00
N GLY A 377 -14.90 -12.61 19.69
CA GLY A 377 -15.68 -13.79 19.97
C GLY A 377 -16.14 -14.50 18.69
N ASN A 378 -17.44 -14.73 18.56
CA ASN A 378 -18.03 -15.36 17.38
C ASN A 378 -18.45 -14.38 16.28
N GLU A 379 -18.35 -13.07 16.55
CA GLU A 379 -18.75 -12.03 15.63
C GLU A 379 -17.56 -11.47 14.84
N GLU A 380 -17.87 -10.92 13.66
CA GLU A 380 -16.87 -10.33 12.78
C GLU A 380 -17.43 -9.06 12.11
N VAL A 381 -16.63 -7.99 12.07
CA VAL A 381 -16.79 -6.91 11.09
C VAL A 381 -16.09 -7.37 9.82
N LYS A 382 -16.88 -7.76 8.81
CA LYS A 382 -16.38 -8.39 7.60
C LYS A 382 -15.86 -7.38 6.59
N GLN A 383 -14.93 -7.82 5.75
CA GLN A 383 -14.46 -7.07 4.59
C GLN A 383 -15.63 -6.63 3.69
N ALA A 384 -16.51 -7.54 3.33
CA ALA A 384 -17.64 -7.26 2.46
C ALA A 384 -18.56 -6.14 3.01
N ASP A 385 -18.80 -6.12 4.33
CA ASP A 385 -19.62 -5.08 4.95
C ASP A 385 -18.96 -3.70 4.80
N LEU A 386 -17.65 -3.62 5.03
CA LEU A 386 -16.91 -2.36 4.90
C LEU A 386 -16.78 -1.91 3.45
N GLU A 387 -16.60 -2.82 2.50
CA GLU A 387 -16.56 -2.51 1.07
C GLU A 387 -17.92 -2.01 0.58
N GLU A 388 -19.01 -2.61 1.02
CA GLU A 388 -20.38 -2.14 0.72
C GLU A 388 -20.60 -0.72 1.25
N TYR A 389 -20.26 -0.45 2.52
CA TYR A 389 -20.44 0.89 3.11
C TYR A 389 -19.50 1.91 2.50
N ASN A 390 -18.28 1.51 2.18
CA ASN A 390 -17.24 2.38 1.60
C ASN A 390 -17.51 2.70 0.12
N GLY A 391 -18.16 1.81 -0.60
CA GLY A 391 -18.33 1.88 -2.05
C GLY A 391 -17.02 1.66 -2.82
N ALA A 392 -16.02 1.02 -2.19
CA ALA A 392 -14.70 0.74 -2.77
C ALA A 392 -14.06 -0.44 -2.03
N LEU A 393 -12.98 -0.97 -2.60
CA LEU A 393 -12.24 -2.11 -2.02
C LEU A 393 -11.71 -1.80 -0.62
N LEU A 394 -11.57 -2.83 0.22
CA LEU A 394 -10.96 -2.71 1.55
C LEU A 394 -9.55 -2.13 1.49
N ALA A 395 -8.84 -2.32 0.38
CA ALA A 395 -7.52 -1.76 0.15
C ALA A 395 -7.46 -0.23 0.29
N ASP A 396 -8.53 0.50 -0.06
CA ASP A 396 -8.65 1.95 0.16
C ASP A 396 -8.60 2.31 1.65
N LEU A 397 -9.07 1.42 2.51
CA LEU A 397 -9.16 1.64 3.95
C LEU A 397 -7.87 1.23 4.65
N TYR A 398 -7.42 -0.01 4.50
CA TYR A 398 -6.30 -0.52 5.31
C TYR A 398 -4.96 0.18 4.99
N THR A 399 -4.76 0.68 3.77
CA THR A 399 -3.57 1.49 3.44
C THR A 399 -3.58 2.83 4.17
N VAL A 400 -4.75 3.47 4.30
CA VAL A 400 -4.91 4.70 5.10
C VAL A 400 -4.78 4.39 6.59
N TRP A 401 -5.42 3.32 7.07
CA TRP A 401 -5.31 2.91 8.48
C TRP A 401 -3.86 2.69 8.90
N GLY A 402 -3.06 1.99 8.05
CA GLY A 402 -1.64 1.74 8.31
C GLY A 402 -0.80 3.02 8.40
N ASN A 403 -1.17 4.06 7.65
CA ASN A 403 -0.49 5.35 7.69
C ASN A 403 -0.94 6.26 8.84
N SER A 404 -2.17 6.07 9.34
CA SER A 404 -2.80 6.97 10.32
C SER A 404 -2.77 6.44 11.75
N ASN A 405 -2.51 5.14 11.96
CA ASN A 405 -2.61 4.50 13.26
C ASN A 405 -1.33 3.76 13.66
N GLN A 406 -1.13 3.64 14.97
CA GLN A 406 -0.07 2.79 15.51
C GLN A 406 -0.34 1.32 15.15
N ARG A 407 0.70 0.63 14.72
CA ARG A 407 0.66 -0.82 14.45
C ARG A 407 1.40 -1.57 15.53
N LYS A 408 0.83 -2.64 16.04
CA LYS A 408 1.45 -3.52 17.02
C LYS A 408 1.23 -4.98 16.65
N LEU A 409 2.17 -5.84 17.00
CA LEU A 409 2.00 -7.27 16.81
C LEU A 409 0.87 -7.78 17.71
N LYS A 410 0.09 -8.68 17.17
CA LYS A 410 -0.85 -9.51 17.93
C LYS A 410 -0.07 -10.35 18.92
N GLN A 411 -0.52 -10.34 20.16
CA GLN A 411 0.04 -11.16 21.24
C GLN A 411 -0.44 -12.60 21.15
#